data_31e3e82c4b2f0e102a6f4c08217d1779
#
_entry.id   31e3e82c4b2f0e102a6f4c08217d1779
#
_cell.length_a   1.000
_cell.length_b   1.000
_cell.length_c   1.000
_cell.angle_alpha   90.00
_cell.angle_beta   90.00
_cell.angle_gamma   90.00
#
_symmetry.space_group_name_H-M   'P 1'
#
loop_
_entity.id
_entity.type
_entity.pdbx_description
1 polymer ?
#
loop_
_entity_poly.entity_id
_entity_poly.type
_entity_poly.pdbx_seq_one_letter_code
_entity_poly.pdbx_strand_id
1 'polypeptide(L)'
;MFVAPLSPNDPAMLIAIPDLLDLPGVAAIRAIIDAADWVDGNITSGHQSALAKNNLQLPEDGTAAKKAGQMILDALGRSPLFIAAALPLRIFPPLFNSYAGGQSFGVHVDNAVRIQAGTGFRVRSDLSVTVFLEPPEAYEGGELTIETQFGVQQVKLPAGHAVLYPSSSLHRVEPVTSGRRVASFFWLQSMIRDDAARQMLFDLDRSVQGVAAQLGQGHAEVIRLTGVYHNLLRRWADV
;
A
#
# COMPACT_ATOMS: atom_id res chain seq x y z
N MET A 1 1.88 9.58 -22.17
CA MET A 1 0.62 8.85 -21.97
C MET A 1 0.08 9.30 -20.62
N PHE A 2 -1.05 10.02 -20.58
CA PHE A 2 -1.59 10.51 -19.32
C PHE A 2 -2.10 9.31 -18.50
N VAL A 3 -1.46 9.03 -17.38
CA VAL A 3 -2.03 8.12 -16.36
C VAL A 3 -3.21 8.88 -15.75
N ALA A 4 -4.43 8.38 -15.96
CA ALA A 4 -5.60 8.96 -15.34
C ALA A 4 -5.42 8.90 -13.82
N PRO A 5 -5.75 9.98 -13.08
CA PRO A 5 -5.68 9.94 -11.63
C PRO A 5 -6.62 8.84 -11.12
N LEU A 6 -6.10 7.93 -10.29
CA LEU A 6 -6.92 6.93 -9.62
C LEU A 6 -8.01 7.65 -8.84
N SER A 7 -9.26 7.36 -9.19
CA SER A 7 -10.42 7.89 -8.49
C SER A 7 -10.63 7.10 -7.19
N PRO A 8 -11.02 7.75 -6.09
CA PRO A 8 -11.49 7.04 -4.89
C PRO A 8 -12.72 6.17 -5.14
N ASN A 9 -13.31 6.23 -6.34
CA ASN A 9 -14.49 5.49 -6.77
C ASN A 9 -14.16 4.36 -7.76
N ASP A 10 -12.90 3.96 -7.91
CA ASP A 10 -12.52 2.85 -8.80
C ASP A 10 -13.08 1.52 -8.24
N PRO A 11 -13.84 0.72 -9.04
CA PRO A 11 -14.62 -0.40 -8.52
C PRO A 11 -13.82 -1.65 -8.11
N ALA A 12 -12.50 -1.59 -8.12
CA ALA A 12 -11.63 -2.70 -7.72
C ALA A 12 -10.63 -2.23 -6.68
N MET A 13 -11.03 -1.99 -5.43
CA MET A 13 -10.13 -1.66 -4.28
C MET A 13 -8.68 -1.23 -4.61
N LEU A 14 -8.49 -0.50 -5.72
CA LEU A 14 -7.24 0.18 -6.05
C LEU A 14 -7.36 1.63 -5.59
N ILE A 15 -6.84 1.93 -4.43
CA ILE A 15 -7.07 3.22 -3.77
C ILE A 15 -5.75 3.97 -3.65
N ALA A 16 -5.69 5.15 -4.28
CA ALA A 16 -4.62 6.10 -4.01
C ALA A 16 -4.85 6.80 -2.66
N ILE A 17 -3.80 6.88 -1.86
CA ILE A 17 -3.77 7.61 -0.60
C ILE A 17 -2.84 8.79 -0.80
N PRO A 18 -3.37 9.97 -1.15
CA PRO A 18 -2.56 11.15 -1.36
C PRO A 18 -1.98 11.65 -0.02
N ASP A 19 -0.82 12.28 -0.10
CA ASP A 19 -0.19 12.99 1.01
C ASP A 19 -0.09 12.16 2.31
N LEU A 20 0.16 10.84 2.17
CA LEU A 20 0.41 9.98 3.34
C LEU A 20 1.61 10.50 4.13
N LEU A 21 2.64 10.94 3.41
CA LEU A 21 3.81 11.65 3.93
C LEU A 21 3.90 13.01 3.25
N ASP A 22 4.21 14.04 4.01
CA ASP A 22 4.61 15.33 3.45
C ASP A 22 6.04 15.29 2.90
N LEU A 23 6.44 16.29 2.12
CA LEU A 23 7.79 16.33 1.53
C LEU A 23 8.91 16.31 2.56
N PRO A 24 8.83 17.01 3.72
CA PRO A 24 9.79 16.84 4.81
C PRO A 24 9.88 15.42 5.35
N GLY A 25 8.76 14.72 5.50
CA GLY A 25 8.70 13.32 5.91
C GLY A 25 9.36 12.39 4.90
N VAL A 26 9.10 12.58 3.61
CA VAL A 26 9.80 11.87 2.53
C VAL A 26 11.30 12.12 2.60
N ALA A 27 11.74 13.37 2.72
CA ALA A 27 13.16 13.72 2.80
C ALA A 27 13.85 13.08 4.02
N ALA A 28 13.17 13.05 5.17
CA ALA A 28 13.69 12.43 6.39
C ALA A 28 13.84 10.90 6.23
N ILE A 29 12.86 10.22 5.62
CA ILE A 29 12.95 8.80 5.30
C ILE A 29 14.09 8.56 4.31
N ARG A 30 14.19 9.34 3.22
CA ARG A 30 15.25 9.22 2.22
C ARG A 30 16.64 9.39 2.82
N ALA A 31 16.83 10.37 3.71
CA ALA A 31 18.10 10.57 4.40
C ALA A 31 18.55 9.33 5.19
N ILE A 32 17.60 8.59 5.78
CA ILE A 32 17.88 7.36 6.53
C ILE A 32 18.21 6.20 5.57
N ILE A 33 17.40 5.98 4.54
CA ILE A 33 17.53 4.80 3.69
C ILE A 33 18.63 4.95 2.64
N ASP A 34 18.91 6.16 2.16
CA ASP A 34 19.99 6.41 1.20
C ASP A 34 21.38 6.31 1.83
N ALA A 35 21.51 6.48 3.14
CA ALA A 35 22.75 6.27 3.90
C ALA A 35 22.99 4.80 4.28
N ALA A 36 22.06 3.90 3.99
CA ALA A 36 22.16 2.48 4.36
C ALA A 36 22.68 1.63 3.20
N ASP A 37 23.16 0.44 3.54
CA ASP A 37 23.62 -0.54 2.55
C ASP A 37 22.42 -1.28 1.94
N TRP A 38 22.29 -1.17 0.63
CA TRP A 38 21.28 -1.87 -0.16
C TRP A 38 21.85 -3.21 -0.63
N VAL A 39 21.05 -4.27 -0.54
CA VAL A 39 21.41 -5.62 -0.93
C VAL A 39 20.54 -6.14 -2.07
N ASP A 40 20.93 -7.24 -2.71
CA ASP A 40 20.11 -7.90 -3.72
C ASP A 40 18.73 -8.28 -3.14
N GLY A 41 17.68 -7.80 -3.78
CA GLY A 41 16.30 -8.02 -3.35
C GLY A 41 15.84 -9.49 -3.38
N ASN A 42 16.58 -10.37 -4.03
CA ASN A 42 16.26 -11.80 -4.08
C ASN A 42 16.37 -12.49 -2.71
N ILE A 43 17.09 -11.90 -1.75
CA ILE A 43 17.21 -12.43 -0.38
C ILE A 43 15.84 -12.61 0.31
N THR A 44 14.85 -11.78 -0.05
CA THR A 44 13.49 -11.81 0.54
C THR A 44 12.44 -12.50 -0.34
N SER A 45 12.84 -13.01 -1.51
CA SER A 45 11.92 -13.59 -2.50
C SER A 45 11.64 -15.07 -2.22
N GLY A 46 10.39 -15.50 -2.43
CA GLY A 46 10.08 -16.93 -2.58
C GLY A 46 10.67 -17.47 -3.89
N HIS A 47 10.79 -18.79 -4.00
CA HIS A 47 11.47 -19.48 -5.10
C HIS A 47 10.99 -19.03 -6.50
N GLN A 48 9.70 -18.82 -6.69
CA GLN A 48 9.12 -18.40 -7.97
C GLN A 48 9.35 -16.90 -8.25
N SER A 49 9.17 -16.07 -7.24
CA SER A 49 9.37 -14.61 -7.33
C SER A 49 10.83 -14.24 -7.57
N ALA A 50 11.79 -15.05 -7.07
CA ALA A 50 13.22 -14.82 -7.26
C ALA A 50 13.65 -14.87 -8.74
N LEU A 51 12.95 -15.63 -9.58
CA LEU A 51 13.23 -15.75 -11.01
C LEU A 51 12.85 -14.47 -11.80
N ALA A 52 11.92 -13.68 -11.26
CA ALA A 52 11.36 -12.49 -11.92
C ALA A 52 11.82 -11.17 -11.29
N LYS A 53 12.52 -11.24 -10.14
CA LYS A 53 12.88 -10.06 -9.35
C LYS A 53 14.32 -9.63 -9.62
N ASN A 54 14.46 -8.40 -10.05
CA ASN A 54 15.76 -7.75 -10.24
C ASN A 54 15.69 -6.34 -9.65
N ASN A 55 16.12 -6.19 -8.39
CA ASN A 55 16.12 -4.92 -7.67
C ASN A 55 17.07 -4.96 -6.48
N LEU A 56 17.24 -3.82 -5.83
CA LEU A 56 17.89 -3.72 -4.54
C LEU A 56 16.84 -3.56 -3.44
N GLN A 57 17.14 -4.07 -2.25
CA GLN A 57 16.31 -3.91 -1.04
C GLN A 57 17.18 -3.54 0.17
N LEU A 58 16.57 -2.89 1.16
CA LEU A 58 17.19 -2.81 2.49
C LEU A 58 16.98 -4.13 3.24
N PRO A 59 17.98 -4.58 4.03
CA PRO A 59 17.78 -5.71 4.94
C PRO A 59 16.58 -5.48 5.86
N GLU A 60 15.70 -6.48 5.94
CA GLU A 60 14.44 -6.40 6.71
C GLU A 60 14.67 -6.11 8.19
N ASP A 61 15.72 -6.68 8.77
CA ASP A 61 16.11 -6.52 10.16
C ASP A 61 17.02 -5.29 10.42
N GLY A 62 17.40 -4.57 9.35
CA GLY A 62 18.29 -3.41 9.40
C GLY A 62 17.71 -2.25 10.21
N THR A 63 18.57 -1.54 10.92
CA THR A 63 18.18 -0.35 11.73
C THR A 63 17.51 0.74 10.86
N ALA A 64 18.04 0.97 9.65
CA ALA A 64 17.50 1.95 8.72
C ALA A 64 16.08 1.58 8.29
N ALA A 65 15.84 0.32 7.90
CA ALA A 65 14.51 -0.16 7.51
C ALA A 65 13.50 -0.04 8.67
N LYS A 66 13.88 -0.43 9.88
CA LYS A 66 13.03 -0.30 11.08
C LYS A 66 12.67 1.15 11.40
N LYS A 67 13.67 2.05 11.38
CA LYS A 67 13.44 3.47 11.69
C LYS A 67 12.57 4.15 10.64
N ALA A 68 12.87 3.97 9.37
CA ALA A 68 12.08 4.51 8.27
C ALA A 68 10.68 3.88 8.21
N GLY A 69 10.58 2.57 8.46
CA GLY A 69 9.31 1.85 8.53
C GLY A 69 8.40 2.36 9.63
N GLN A 70 8.93 2.67 10.81
CA GLN A 70 8.14 3.25 11.91
C GLN A 70 7.51 4.60 11.51
N MET A 71 8.25 5.46 10.79
CA MET A 71 7.72 6.74 10.31
C MET A 71 6.53 6.53 9.35
N ILE A 72 6.58 5.50 8.50
CA ILE A 72 5.46 5.14 7.62
C ILE A 72 4.27 4.62 8.45
N LEU A 73 4.50 3.72 9.40
CA LEU A 73 3.44 3.20 10.28
C LEU A 73 2.74 4.31 11.07
N ASP A 74 3.50 5.28 11.57
CA ASP A 74 2.95 6.44 12.28
C ASP A 74 2.09 7.31 11.35
N ALA A 75 2.50 7.48 10.09
CA ALA A 75 1.73 8.21 9.08
C ALA A 75 0.42 7.47 8.72
N LEU A 76 0.48 6.16 8.53
CA LEU A 76 -0.70 5.32 8.27
C LEU A 76 -1.72 5.40 9.41
N GLY A 77 -1.25 5.37 10.67
CA GLY A 77 -2.12 5.50 11.85
C GLY A 77 -2.84 6.85 11.96
N ARG A 78 -2.35 7.87 11.26
CA ARG A 78 -2.97 9.22 11.18
C ARG A 78 -3.79 9.45 9.91
N SER A 79 -3.82 8.51 8.97
CA SER A 79 -4.56 8.64 7.70
C SER A 79 -5.98 8.06 7.81
N PRO A 80 -7.02 8.90 7.93
CA PRO A 80 -8.40 8.41 7.99
C PRO A 80 -8.79 7.61 6.74
N LEU A 81 -8.30 8.03 5.56
CA LEU A 81 -8.56 7.33 4.30
C LEU A 81 -7.96 5.91 4.31
N PHE A 82 -6.70 5.76 4.77
CA PHE A 82 -6.08 4.45 4.91
C PHE A 82 -6.85 3.56 5.90
N ILE A 83 -7.19 4.10 7.07
CA ILE A 83 -7.91 3.34 8.11
C ILE A 83 -9.27 2.86 7.59
N ALA A 84 -10.04 3.73 6.94
CA ALA A 84 -11.34 3.39 6.39
C ALA A 84 -11.26 2.35 5.25
N ALA A 85 -10.29 2.50 4.35
CA ALA A 85 -10.13 1.63 3.19
C ALA A 85 -9.54 0.26 3.56
N ALA A 86 -8.54 0.23 4.44
CA ALA A 86 -7.82 -0.99 4.77
C ALA A 86 -8.44 -1.78 5.93
N LEU A 87 -9.13 -1.12 6.87
CA LEU A 87 -9.60 -1.72 8.14
C LEU A 87 -8.50 -2.61 8.75
N PRO A 88 -7.30 -2.06 9.05
CA PRO A 88 -6.13 -2.87 9.34
C PRO A 88 -6.23 -3.58 10.69
N LEU A 89 -5.98 -4.90 10.70
CA LEU A 89 -5.81 -5.71 11.91
C LEU A 89 -4.32 -5.84 12.27
N ARG A 90 -3.49 -6.15 11.27
CA ARG A 90 -2.05 -6.31 11.41
C ARG A 90 -1.35 -5.77 10.18
N ILE A 91 -0.26 -5.05 10.37
CA ILE A 91 0.56 -4.52 9.27
C ILE A 91 1.94 -5.19 9.37
N PHE A 92 2.41 -5.78 8.28
CA PHE A 92 3.78 -6.26 8.18
C PHE A 92 4.73 -5.07 8.17
N PRO A 93 5.90 -5.15 8.85
CA PRO A 93 6.86 -4.05 8.85
C PRO A 93 7.20 -3.58 7.44
N PRO A 94 7.17 -2.26 7.15
CA PRO A 94 7.49 -1.73 5.83
C PRO A 94 8.90 -2.12 5.38
N LEU A 95 8.98 -2.63 4.15
CA LEU A 95 10.21 -2.94 3.44
C LEU A 95 10.51 -1.84 2.42
N PHE A 96 11.74 -1.78 1.94
CA PHE A 96 12.17 -0.75 1.00
C PHE A 96 12.84 -1.38 -0.21
N ASN A 97 12.47 -0.93 -1.40
CA ASN A 97 13.07 -1.36 -2.66
C ASN A 97 13.55 -0.19 -3.51
N SER A 98 14.50 -0.49 -4.37
CA SER A 98 15.08 0.44 -5.33
C SER A 98 15.30 -0.25 -6.66
N TYR A 99 14.97 0.45 -7.75
CA TYR A 99 15.15 -0.01 -9.12
C TYR A 99 15.86 1.05 -9.94
N ALA A 100 16.86 0.67 -10.74
CA ALA A 100 17.59 1.52 -11.68
C ALA A 100 18.19 0.68 -12.78
N GLY A 101 18.63 1.31 -13.89
CA GLY A 101 19.45 0.64 -14.91
C GLY A 101 18.80 -0.58 -15.55
N GLY A 102 17.51 -0.55 -15.84
CA GLY A 102 16.75 -1.66 -16.43
C GLY A 102 16.20 -2.67 -15.42
N GLN A 103 16.43 -2.47 -14.12
CA GLN A 103 15.88 -3.32 -13.08
C GLN A 103 14.34 -3.28 -13.07
N SER A 104 13.74 -4.41 -12.72
CA SER A 104 12.29 -4.63 -12.75
C SER A 104 11.87 -5.72 -11.77
N PHE A 105 10.57 -5.91 -11.63
CA PHE A 105 10.01 -7.08 -10.99
C PHE A 105 8.90 -7.64 -11.88
N GLY A 106 9.09 -8.82 -12.43
CA GLY A 106 8.16 -9.45 -13.35
C GLY A 106 6.81 -9.77 -12.73
N VAL A 107 5.87 -10.23 -13.56
CA VAL A 107 4.49 -10.56 -13.12
C VAL A 107 4.51 -11.60 -12.01
N HIS A 108 3.82 -11.30 -10.92
CA HIS A 108 3.69 -12.19 -9.77
C HIS A 108 2.41 -11.87 -8.96
N VAL A 109 2.11 -12.74 -8.02
CA VAL A 109 1.13 -12.55 -6.94
C VAL A 109 1.88 -12.57 -5.62
N ASP A 110 1.47 -11.76 -4.68
CA ASP A 110 2.05 -11.75 -3.34
C ASP A 110 1.76 -13.04 -2.57
N ASN A 111 2.69 -13.43 -1.68
CA ASN A 111 2.50 -14.59 -0.82
C ASN A 111 1.31 -14.37 0.11
N ALA A 112 0.40 -15.35 0.20
CA ALA A 112 -0.81 -15.27 1.00
C ALA A 112 -0.57 -15.06 2.51
N VAL A 113 0.60 -15.47 3.02
CA VAL A 113 1.01 -15.27 4.41
C VAL A 113 2.46 -14.81 4.46
N ARG A 114 2.70 -13.71 5.14
CA ARG A 114 4.06 -13.23 5.44
C ARG A 114 4.42 -13.55 6.89
N ILE A 115 5.64 -14.04 7.06
CA ILE A 115 6.20 -14.37 8.38
C ILE A 115 7.44 -13.50 8.56
N GLN A 116 7.49 -12.73 9.65
CA GLN A 116 8.68 -11.97 9.99
C GLN A 116 9.75 -12.91 10.55
N ALA A 117 10.92 -12.92 9.92
CA ALA A 117 12.03 -13.78 10.31
C ALA A 117 12.43 -13.54 11.78
N GLY A 118 12.75 -14.63 12.49
CA GLY A 118 13.17 -14.57 13.88
C GLY A 118 12.09 -14.19 14.90
N THR A 119 10.82 -14.05 14.47
CA THR A 119 9.68 -13.74 15.32
C THR A 119 8.54 -14.73 15.07
N GLY A 120 7.55 -14.75 15.95
CA GLY A 120 6.29 -15.49 15.72
C GLY A 120 5.25 -14.68 14.94
N PHE A 121 5.59 -13.46 14.49
CA PHE A 121 4.65 -12.55 13.87
C PHE A 121 4.30 -12.99 12.44
N ARG A 122 3.00 -13.13 12.18
CA ARG A 122 2.43 -13.56 10.90
C ARG A 122 1.33 -12.61 10.49
N VAL A 123 1.27 -12.34 9.19
CA VAL A 123 0.25 -11.49 8.56
C VAL A 123 -0.31 -12.24 7.37
N ARG A 124 -1.63 -12.39 7.30
CA ARG A 124 -2.31 -12.75 6.06
C ARG A 124 -2.26 -11.55 5.13
N SER A 125 -1.78 -11.73 3.92
CA SER A 125 -1.65 -10.63 2.95
C SER A 125 -2.99 -10.43 2.23
N ASP A 126 -3.88 -9.66 2.85
CA ASP A 126 -5.15 -9.29 2.22
C ASP A 126 -4.95 -8.11 1.27
N LEU A 127 -4.16 -7.13 1.70
CA LEU A 127 -3.87 -5.92 0.94
C LEU A 127 -2.35 -5.67 0.88
N SER A 128 -1.91 -5.20 -0.28
CA SER A 128 -0.57 -4.71 -0.55
C SER A 128 -0.56 -3.20 -0.60
N VAL A 129 0.49 -2.60 -0.08
CA VAL A 129 0.71 -1.15 -0.08
C VAL A 129 2.05 -0.83 -0.71
N THR A 130 2.08 0.18 -1.58
CA THR A 130 3.31 0.79 -2.06
C THR A 130 3.28 2.27 -1.74
N VAL A 131 4.28 2.77 -1.01
CA VAL A 131 4.51 4.19 -0.72
C VAL A 131 5.63 4.68 -1.63
N PHE A 132 5.35 5.66 -2.48
CA PHE A 132 6.33 6.22 -3.41
C PHE A 132 7.23 7.22 -2.66
N LEU A 133 8.54 7.06 -2.80
CA LEU A 133 9.55 7.89 -2.12
C LEU A 133 10.44 8.66 -3.10
N GLU A 134 10.12 8.60 -4.39
CA GLU A 134 10.78 9.33 -5.46
C GLU A 134 9.74 10.06 -6.31
N PRO A 135 9.96 11.32 -6.72
CA PRO A 135 9.08 12.01 -7.65
C PRO A 135 8.96 11.25 -8.98
N PRO A 136 7.76 11.17 -9.59
CA PRO A 136 7.53 10.39 -10.80
C PRO A 136 8.35 10.89 -12.00
N GLU A 137 8.72 12.17 -12.05
CA GLU A 137 9.55 12.79 -13.07
C GLU A 137 11.05 12.51 -12.91
N ALA A 138 11.49 11.97 -11.78
CA ALA A 138 12.90 11.68 -11.49
C ALA A 138 13.38 10.35 -12.10
N TYR A 139 12.47 9.56 -12.69
CA TYR A 139 12.83 8.30 -13.33
C TYR A 139 11.87 7.97 -14.48
N GLU A 140 12.33 7.17 -15.45
CA GLU A 140 11.54 6.68 -16.57
C GLU A 140 11.22 5.19 -16.41
N GLY A 141 10.02 4.77 -16.79
CA GLY A 141 9.51 3.44 -16.51
C GLY A 141 9.15 3.29 -15.03
N GLY A 142 9.27 2.08 -14.50
CA GLY A 142 9.08 1.79 -13.08
C GLY A 142 7.62 1.91 -12.59
N GLU A 143 6.64 1.95 -13.49
CA GLU A 143 5.23 1.91 -13.15
C GLU A 143 4.92 0.61 -12.39
N LEU A 144 4.14 0.72 -11.32
CA LEU A 144 3.49 -0.42 -10.71
C LEU A 144 2.27 -0.76 -11.58
N THR A 145 2.35 -1.85 -12.30
CA THR A 145 1.28 -2.33 -13.19
C THR A 145 0.49 -3.42 -12.46
N ILE A 146 -0.82 -3.20 -12.29
CA ILE A 146 -1.72 -4.09 -11.57
C ILE A 146 -2.81 -4.56 -12.54
N GLU A 147 -3.01 -5.87 -12.63
CA GLU A 147 -4.07 -6.48 -13.41
C GLU A 147 -5.33 -6.59 -12.56
N THR A 148 -6.42 -6.04 -13.05
CA THR A 148 -7.74 -6.09 -12.43
C THR A 148 -8.72 -6.77 -13.39
N GLN A 149 -9.90 -7.16 -12.88
CA GLN A 149 -10.98 -7.67 -13.74
C GLN A 149 -11.49 -6.66 -14.79
N PHE A 150 -11.14 -5.39 -14.67
CA PHE A 150 -11.51 -4.32 -15.60
C PHE A 150 -10.37 -3.88 -16.50
N GLY A 151 -9.24 -4.57 -16.46
CA GLY A 151 -8.06 -4.28 -17.27
C GLY A 151 -6.82 -3.99 -16.43
N VAL A 152 -5.83 -3.43 -17.10
CA VAL A 152 -4.51 -3.14 -16.50
C VAL A 152 -4.45 -1.69 -16.05
N GLN A 153 -4.04 -1.48 -14.80
CA GLN A 153 -3.80 -0.16 -14.22
C GLN A 153 -2.31 0.08 -14.03
N GLN A 154 -1.81 1.21 -14.51
CA GLN A 154 -0.43 1.64 -14.30
C GLN A 154 -0.40 2.75 -13.26
N VAL A 155 0.35 2.55 -12.19
CA VAL A 155 0.41 3.45 -11.04
C VAL A 155 1.81 4.00 -10.89
N LYS A 156 1.93 5.33 -10.92
CA LYS A 156 3.16 6.09 -10.66
C LYS A 156 2.77 7.40 -9.99
N LEU A 157 2.79 7.41 -8.66
CA LEU A 157 2.28 8.52 -7.85
C LEU A 157 3.40 9.46 -7.41
N PRO A 158 3.07 10.70 -7.04
CA PRO A 158 4.02 11.63 -6.41
C PRO A 158 4.68 11.03 -5.15
N ALA A 159 5.88 11.52 -4.83
CA ALA A 159 6.55 11.15 -3.58
C ALA A 159 5.69 11.51 -2.36
N GLY A 160 5.61 10.60 -1.40
CA GLY A 160 4.76 10.73 -0.21
C GLY A 160 3.35 10.15 -0.36
N HIS A 161 2.93 9.84 -1.58
CA HIS A 161 1.66 9.18 -1.83
C HIS A 161 1.80 7.66 -1.73
N ALA A 162 0.69 6.98 -1.43
CA ALA A 162 0.65 5.53 -1.42
C ALA A 162 -0.48 4.99 -2.32
N VAL A 163 -0.34 3.74 -2.71
CA VAL A 163 -1.41 2.96 -3.34
C VAL A 163 -1.67 1.70 -2.52
N LEU A 164 -2.95 1.41 -2.32
CA LEU A 164 -3.49 0.23 -1.65
C LEU A 164 -4.22 -0.62 -2.68
N TYR A 165 -3.93 -1.94 -2.72
CA TYR A 165 -4.56 -2.86 -3.67
C TYR A 165 -4.63 -4.29 -3.10
N PRO A 166 -5.53 -5.17 -3.59
CA PRO A 166 -5.62 -6.55 -3.15
C PRO A 166 -4.32 -7.32 -3.43
N SER A 167 -3.78 -8.01 -2.43
CA SER A 167 -2.56 -8.81 -2.58
C SER A 167 -2.73 -10.00 -3.53
N SER A 168 -3.98 -10.37 -3.83
CA SER A 168 -4.35 -11.41 -4.80
C SER A 168 -4.21 -10.99 -6.27
N SER A 169 -4.01 -9.68 -6.53
CA SER A 169 -3.86 -9.16 -7.90
C SER A 169 -2.54 -9.58 -8.52
N LEU A 170 -2.55 -9.97 -9.79
CA LEU A 170 -1.34 -10.06 -10.60
C LEU A 170 -0.77 -8.66 -10.78
N HIS A 171 0.52 -8.49 -10.50
CA HIS A 171 1.17 -7.18 -10.63
C HIS A 171 2.65 -7.32 -10.96
N ARG A 172 3.25 -6.22 -11.40
CA ARG A 172 4.67 -6.12 -11.73
C ARG A 172 5.17 -4.69 -11.56
N VAL A 173 6.49 -4.52 -11.48
CA VAL A 173 7.16 -3.23 -11.62
C VAL A 173 7.86 -3.22 -12.98
N GLU A 174 7.46 -2.28 -13.84
CA GLU A 174 8.04 -2.10 -15.17
C GLU A 174 9.54 -1.75 -15.06
N PRO A 175 10.35 -2.05 -16.07
CA PRO A 175 11.77 -1.70 -16.08
C PRO A 175 11.99 -0.19 -15.88
N VAL A 176 12.91 0.17 -14.97
CA VAL A 176 13.36 1.55 -14.79
C VAL A 176 14.49 1.82 -15.76
N THR A 177 14.22 2.54 -16.84
CA THR A 177 15.15 2.78 -17.94
C THR A 177 16.08 3.97 -17.69
N SER A 178 15.66 4.95 -16.89
CA SER A 178 16.45 6.12 -16.51
C SER A 178 16.13 6.53 -15.08
N GLY A 179 17.07 7.12 -14.36
CA GLY A 179 16.90 7.51 -12.97
C GLY A 179 16.86 6.34 -11.99
N ARG A 180 16.23 6.55 -10.84
CA ARG A 180 16.12 5.56 -9.76
C ARG A 180 14.73 5.65 -9.13
N ARG A 181 13.97 4.57 -9.17
CA ARG A 181 12.71 4.44 -8.42
C ARG A 181 13.00 3.93 -7.02
N VAL A 182 12.52 4.64 -6.00
CA VAL A 182 12.59 4.21 -4.59
C VAL A 182 11.19 4.17 -4.02
N ALA A 183 10.85 3.07 -3.33
CA ALA A 183 9.55 2.92 -2.70
C ALA A 183 9.66 2.08 -1.42
N SER A 184 8.68 2.25 -0.53
CA SER A 184 8.39 1.29 0.52
C SER A 184 7.22 0.43 0.10
N PHE A 185 7.25 -0.85 0.48
CA PHE A 185 6.18 -1.80 0.19
C PHE A 185 5.98 -2.73 1.39
N PHE A 186 4.73 -3.14 1.61
CA PHE A 186 4.38 -4.05 2.70
C PHE A 186 2.97 -4.59 2.52
N TRP A 187 2.61 -5.53 3.37
CA TRP A 187 1.31 -6.19 3.36
C TRP A 187 0.59 -5.95 4.67
N LEU A 188 -0.72 -6.04 4.61
CA LEU A 188 -1.52 -6.00 5.80
C LEU A 188 -2.64 -7.05 5.78
N GLN A 189 -2.99 -7.50 6.97
CA GLN A 189 -4.19 -8.25 7.25
C GLN A 189 -5.29 -7.27 7.63
N SER A 190 -6.38 -7.30 6.88
CA SER A 190 -7.58 -6.54 7.21
C SER A 190 -8.40 -7.27 8.28
N MET A 191 -9.15 -6.54 9.09
CA MET A 191 -10.22 -7.10 9.90
C MET A 191 -11.31 -7.76 9.05
N ILE A 192 -11.44 -7.33 7.79
CA ILE A 192 -12.41 -7.86 6.83
C ILE A 192 -11.66 -8.63 5.76
N ARG A 193 -11.80 -9.96 5.78
CA ARG A 193 -11.14 -10.86 4.82
C ARG A 193 -11.66 -10.70 3.40
N ASP A 194 -12.96 -10.60 3.25
CA ASP A 194 -13.65 -10.53 1.95
C ASP A 194 -13.49 -9.13 1.34
N ASP A 195 -12.97 -9.08 0.10
CA ASP A 195 -12.70 -7.82 -0.60
C ASP A 195 -14.00 -7.05 -0.91
N ALA A 196 -15.08 -7.75 -1.27
CA ALA A 196 -16.34 -7.11 -1.59
C ALA A 196 -17.01 -6.54 -0.33
N ALA A 197 -16.95 -7.26 0.80
CA ALA A 197 -17.44 -6.76 2.08
C ALA A 197 -16.65 -5.54 2.56
N ARG A 198 -15.33 -5.54 2.37
CA ARG A 198 -14.46 -4.39 2.70
C ARG A 198 -14.78 -3.18 1.84
N GLN A 199 -14.98 -3.39 0.52
CA GLN A 199 -15.39 -2.32 -0.39
C GLN A 199 -16.75 -1.74 0.03
N MET A 200 -17.73 -2.57 0.34
CA MET A 200 -19.05 -2.09 0.80
C MET A 200 -18.97 -1.26 2.08
N LEU A 201 -18.12 -1.65 3.03
CA LEU A 201 -17.89 -0.87 4.25
C LEU A 201 -17.22 0.47 3.94
N PHE A 202 -16.24 0.48 3.05
CA PHE A 202 -15.58 1.72 2.63
C PHE A 202 -16.56 2.69 1.94
N ASP A 203 -17.37 2.20 1.02
CA ASP A 203 -18.38 3.01 0.31
C ASP A 203 -19.45 3.54 1.27
N LEU A 204 -19.87 2.70 2.24
CA LEU A 204 -20.81 3.11 3.27
C LEU A 204 -20.22 4.19 4.17
N ASP A 205 -18.97 4.01 4.65
CA ASP A 205 -18.28 5.04 5.44
C ASP A 205 -18.20 6.37 4.69
N ARG A 206 -17.77 6.34 3.42
CA ARG A 206 -17.72 7.53 2.56
C ARG A 206 -19.07 8.22 2.44
N SER A 207 -20.13 7.42 2.28
CA SER A 207 -21.50 7.93 2.18
C SER A 207 -21.96 8.55 3.50
N VAL A 208 -21.67 7.91 4.64
CA VAL A 208 -21.97 8.46 5.97
C VAL A 208 -21.26 9.78 6.19
N GLN A 209 -19.97 9.87 5.85
CA GLN A 209 -19.20 11.11 5.96
C GLN A 209 -19.77 12.22 5.06
N GLY A 210 -20.17 11.88 3.83
CA GLY A 210 -20.82 12.83 2.90
C GLY A 210 -22.14 13.37 3.43
N VAL A 211 -22.99 12.53 4.02
CA VAL A 211 -24.25 12.94 4.65
C VAL A 211 -23.99 13.76 5.90
N ALA A 212 -23.01 13.35 6.72
CA ALA A 212 -22.64 14.07 7.93
C ALA A 212 -22.10 15.49 7.65
N ALA A 213 -21.37 15.65 6.55
CA ALA A 213 -20.88 16.97 6.12
C ALA A 213 -22.02 17.94 5.78
N GLN A 214 -23.17 17.43 5.31
CA GLN A 214 -24.33 18.25 4.93
C GLN A 214 -25.29 18.49 6.10
N LEU A 215 -25.54 17.46 6.91
CA LEU A 215 -26.59 17.48 7.94
C LEU A 215 -26.05 17.65 9.37
N GLY A 216 -24.75 17.48 9.55
CA GLY A 216 -24.09 17.44 10.86
C GLY A 216 -24.06 16.05 11.48
N GLN A 217 -23.04 15.77 12.30
CA GLN A 217 -22.78 14.45 12.92
C GLN A 217 -23.92 13.99 13.86
N GLY A 218 -24.66 14.93 14.46
CA GLY A 218 -25.78 14.63 15.37
C GLY A 218 -27.10 14.33 14.68
N HIS A 219 -27.17 14.37 13.34
CA HIS A 219 -28.40 14.13 12.61
C HIS A 219 -28.85 12.67 12.74
N ALA A 220 -30.15 12.44 12.92
CA ALA A 220 -30.71 11.08 13.17
C ALA A 220 -30.34 10.06 12.08
N GLU A 221 -30.31 10.48 10.80
CA GLU A 221 -29.92 9.59 9.71
C GLU A 221 -28.43 9.25 9.71
N VAL A 222 -27.57 10.20 10.12
CA VAL A 222 -26.12 9.94 10.27
C VAL A 222 -25.89 8.90 11.38
N ILE A 223 -26.55 9.07 12.53
CA ILE A 223 -26.48 8.12 13.65
C ILE A 223 -26.96 6.73 13.22
N ARG A 224 -28.08 6.66 12.47
CA ARG A 224 -28.64 5.40 11.97
C ARG A 224 -27.71 4.70 10.99
N LEU A 225 -27.16 5.41 10.02
CA LEU A 225 -26.22 4.87 9.04
C LEU A 225 -24.91 4.42 9.69
N THR A 226 -24.38 5.19 10.64
CA THR A 226 -23.24 4.81 11.48
C THR A 226 -23.52 3.52 12.24
N GLY A 227 -24.74 3.36 12.78
CA GLY A 227 -25.19 2.11 13.43
C GLY A 227 -25.18 0.92 12.47
N VAL A 228 -25.63 1.10 11.22
CA VAL A 228 -25.56 0.05 10.18
C VAL A 228 -24.11 -0.31 9.89
N TYR A 229 -23.25 0.68 9.67
CA TYR A 229 -21.82 0.47 9.43
C TYR A 229 -21.18 -0.40 10.55
N HIS A 230 -21.34 -0.02 11.81
CA HIS A 230 -20.76 -0.77 12.91
C HIS A 230 -21.34 -2.18 13.07
N ASN A 231 -22.60 -2.38 12.74
CA ASN A 231 -23.23 -3.71 12.79
C ASN A 231 -22.71 -4.62 11.66
N LEU A 232 -22.49 -4.08 10.47
CA LEU A 232 -21.85 -4.81 9.37
C LEU A 232 -20.40 -5.14 9.72
N LEU A 233 -19.66 -4.19 10.29
CA LEU A 233 -18.29 -4.40 10.74
C LEU A 233 -18.22 -5.54 11.77
N ARG A 234 -19.08 -5.53 12.82
CA ARG A 234 -19.16 -6.63 13.81
C ARG A 234 -19.46 -7.99 13.17
N ARG A 235 -20.31 -8.00 12.15
CA ARG A 235 -20.73 -9.23 11.47
C ARG A 235 -19.62 -9.85 10.64
N TRP A 236 -18.78 -9.02 10.01
CA TRP A 236 -17.81 -9.46 9.03
C TRP A 236 -16.37 -9.46 9.55
N ALA A 237 -16.09 -8.81 10.69
CA ALA A 237 -14.75 -8.77 11.25
C ALA A 237 -14.28 -10.15 11.71
N ASP A 238 -13.04 -10.49 11.29
CA ASP A 238 -12.27 -11.68 11.67
C ASP A 238 -11.07 -11.18 12.49
N VAL A 239 -11.24 -11.05 13.82
CA VAL A 239 -10.31 -10.44 14.77
C VAL A 239 -9.83 -11.42 15.83
#